data_d42c697692c0848043853e256a5a17f7
#
_entry.id   d42c697692c0848043853e256a5a17f7
#
_cell.length_a   1.000
_cell.length_b   1.000
_cell.length_c   1.000
_cell.angle_alpha   90.00
_cell.angle_beta   90.00
_cell.angle_gamma   90.00
#
_symmetry.space_group_name_H-M   'P 1'
#
loop_
_entity.id
_entity.type
_entity.pdbx_description
1 polymer ?
#
loop_
_entity_poly.entity_id
_entity_poly.type
_entity_poly.pdbx_seq_one_letter_code
_entity_poly.pdbx_strand_id
1 'polypeptide(L)'
;MLEKLKKKSIMKTLPTVIIMLAVGLGLIALEFSNVKSLMRGHVVFESLAPEEINGDLIVDVTLYDNFGCYMEQYEENTKTHVKRTTDLYYVIWTGDDDAEDFRYMGIKVPVSDKKIMEEMADATYYGTDYSDPIRYSGAINKMKSEEYKYFTEYFEESGLSADEIEEWVLPYYINVGALTGGAATSAWVIAGIGVVVTLIAVILLILALTGSKLKAFKKELAETGIDESGVDYEYENAVLFHKGSDLRVGRRLTFFIAGSKPHVISNDKLVWAYQSTTTHRTNGIKTGTTYAVMLRTFDKKSFLVPVSKETEAQEALQYIAEHVPGAIVGYDDNLNKMFQKDFQNFLQLKYNQREQNDSFGA
;
A
#
# COMPACT_ATOMS: atom_id res chain seq x y z
N MET A 1 -33.05 13.37 0.14
CA MET A 1 -32.18 12.71 -0.87
C MET A 1 -30.68 13.02 -0.68
N LEU A 2 -30.24 14.27 -0.71
CA LEU A 2 -28.80 14.64 -0.70
C LEU A 2 -27.99 14.04 0.47
N GLU A 3 -28.53 14.05 1.69
CA GLU A 3 -27.87 13.42 2.85
C GLU A 3 -27.73 11.91 2.70
N LYS A 4 -28.73 11.22 2.12
CA LYS A 4 -28.65 9.78 1.84
C LYS A 4 -27.53 9.48 0.82
N LEU A 5 -27.43 10.28 -0.26
CA LEU A 5 -26.39 10.14 -1.29
C LEU A 5 -25.00 10.47 -0.75
N LYS A 6 -24.88 11.52 0.08
CA LYS A 6 -23.62 11.86 0.77
C LYS A 6 -23.12 10.70 1.64
N LYS A 7 -23.99 10.14 2.48
CA LYS A 7 -23.66 8.99 3.34
C LYS A 7 -23.20 7.78 2.52
N LYS A 8 -23.93 7.44 1.45
CA LYS A 8 -23.54 6.33 0.55
C LYS A 8 -22.19 6.58 -0.14
N SER A 9 -21.92 7.82 -0.58
CA SER A 9 -20.63 8.20 -1.17
C SER A 9 -19.48 8.06 -0.18
N ILE A 10 -19.67 8.48 1.08
CA ILE A 10 -18.69 8.31 2.17
C ILE A 10 -18.44 6.83 2.41
N MET A 11 -19.49 6.03 2.58
CA MET A 11 -19.37 4.58 2.83
C MET A 11 -18.60 3.83 1.74
N LYS A 12 -18.71 4.27 0.48
CA LYS A 12 -17.93 3.69 -0.64
C LYS A 12 -16.46 4.12 -0.64
N THR A 13 -16.13 5.27 -0.06
CA THR A 13 -14.75 5.78 0.01
C THR A 13 -14.01 5.25 1.24
N LEU A 14 -14.72 5.04 2.33
CA LEU A 14 -14.16 4.73 3.64
C LEU A 14 -13.26 3.48 3.65
N PRO A 15 -13.63 2.34 3.03
CA PRO A 15 -12.74 1.16 3.00
C PRO A 15 -11.39 1.45 2.36
N THR A 16 -11.35 2.16 1.24
CA THR A 16 -10.10 2.54 0.57
C THR A 16 -9.25 3.44 1.46
N VAL A 17 -9.85 4.43 2.12
CA VAL A 17 -9.15 5.33 3.05
C VAL A 17 -8.57 4.55 4.23
N ILE A 18 -9.34 3.63 4.83
CA ILE A 18 -8.86 2.81 5.95
C ILE A 18 -7.66 1.95 5.55
N ILE A 19 -7.74 1.29 4.39
CA ILE A 19 -6.63 0.46 3.87
C ILE A 19 -5.38 1.33 3.64
N MET A 20 -5.54 2.48 3.00
CA MET A 20 -4.42 3.39 2.75
C MET A 20 -3.81 3.93 4.04
N LEU A 21 -4.63 4.29 5.04
CA LEU A 21 -4.13 4.71 6.36
C LEU A 21 -3.37 3.57 7.05
N ALA A 22 -3.91 2.35 7.04
CA ALA A 22 -3.25 1.19 7.64
C ALA A 22 -1.90 0.90 6.98
N VAL A 23 -1.83 0.94 5.64
CA VAL A 23 -0.58 0.73 4.89
C VAL A 23 0.41 1.87 5.15
N GLY A 24 -0.03 3.14 5.03
CA GLY A 24 0.85 4.29 5.21
C GLY A 24 1.43 4.38 6.62
N LEU A 25 0.59 4.26 7.65
CA LEU A 25 1.04 4.25 9.04
C LEU A 25 1.89 3.02 9.37
N GLY A 26 1.58 1.86 8.77
CA GLY A 26 2.37 0.64 8.92
C GLY A 26 3.80 0.82 8.39
N LEU A 27 3.97 1.41 7.20
CA LEU A 27 5.29 1.71 6.62
C LEU A 27 6.08 2.71 7.48
N ILE A 28 5.42 3.74 8.01
CA ILE A 28 6.07 4.70 8.92
C ILE A 28 6.52 3.99 10.21
N ALA A 29 5.66 3.16 10.79
CA ALA A 29 5.96 2.44 12.03
C ALA A 29 7.11 1.45 11.86
N LEU A 30 7.19 0.75 10.72
CA LEU A 30 8.28 -0.17 10.39
C LEU A 30 9.65 0.52 10.35
N GLU A 31 9.70 1.71 9.79
CA GLU A 31 10.97 2.44 9.63
C GLU A 31 11.23 3.49 10.72
N PHE A 32 10.33 3.61 11.70
CA PHE A 32 10.41 4.68 12.70
C PHE A 32 11.73 4.66 13.49
N SER A 33 12.15 3.47 13.95
CA SER A 33 13.43 3.32 14.68
C SER A 33 14.62 3.63 13.78
N ASN A 34 14.63 3.09 12.55
CA ASN A 34 15.68 3.30 11.57
C ASN A 34 15.84 4.79 11.22
N VAL A 35 14.73 5.46 10.94
CA VAL A 35 14.73 6.91 10.64
C VAL A 35 15.21 7.72 11.85
N LYS A 36 14.77 7.35 13.06
CA LYS A 36 15.23 8.00 14.30
C LYS A 36 16.74 7.87 14.47
N SER A 37 17.30 6.69 14.24
CA SER A 37 18.77 6.46 14.31
C SER A 37 19.51 7.26 13.24
N LEU A 38 19.00 7.27 11.99
CA LEU A 38 19.58 8.06 10.91
C LEU A 38 19.55 9.57 11.17
N MET A 39 18.53 10.08 11.87
CA MET A 39 18.45 11.50 12.26
C MET A 39 19.45 11.87 13.35
N ARG A 40 19.87 10.93 14.20
CA ARG A 40 20.93 11.14 15.21
C ARG A 40 22.30 11.23 14.58
N GLY A 41 22.49 10.59 13.43
CA GLY A 41 23.76 10.52 12.73
C GLY A 41 24.68 9.43 13.25
N HIS A 42 25.91 9.39 12.73
CA HIS A 42 26.94 8.43 13.11
C HIS A 42 27.68 8.91 14.37
N VAL A 43 28.02 7.96 15.23
CA VAL A 43 28.83 8.18 16.43
C VAL A 43 30.13 7.38 16.28
N VAL A 44 31.23 7.91 16.72
CA VAL A 44 32.51 7.19 16.75
C VAL A 44 32.43 6.14 17.88
N PHE A 45 32.59 4.86 17.52
CA PHE A 45 32.37 3.75 18.43
C PHE A 45 33.30 3.79 19.63
N GLU A 46 34.56 4.10 19.41
CA GLU A 46 35.64 4.21 20.41
C GLU A 46 35.41 5.34 21.42
N SER A 47 34.45 6.23 21.17
CA SER A 47 34.07 7.31 22.10
C SER A 47 32.89 6.94 23.02
N LEU A 48 32.30 5.75 22.86
CA LEU A 48 31.15 5.32 23.64
C LEU A 48 31.57 4.58 24.88
N ALA A 49 31.00 4.96 26.03
CA ALA A 49 31.07 4.12 27.23
C ALA A 49 30.18 2.88 27.06
N PRO A 50 30.50 1.73 27.67
CA PRO A 50 29.73 0.50 27.54
C PRO A 50 28.23 0.67 27.87
N GLU A 51 27.87 1.54 28.81
CA GLU A 51 26.49 1.83 29.23
C GLU A 51 25.71 2.64 28.19
N GLU A 52 26.40 3.33 27.29
CA GLU A 52 25.77 4.13 26.21
C GLU A 52 25.39 3.26 25.02
N ILE A 53 25.90 2.02 24.95
CA ILE A 53 25.66 1.11 23.84
C ILE A 53 24.19 0.63 23.87
N ASN A 54 23.49 0.94 22.79
CA ASN A 54 22.08 0.55 22.63
C ASN A 54 21.73 0.37 21.15
N GLY A 55 20.58 -0.29 20.87
CA GLY A 55 20.14 -0.63 19.51
C GLY A 55 19.68 0.54 18.63
N ASP A 56 19.78 1.78 19.10
CA ASP A 56 19.36 2.98 18.36
C ASP A 56 20.55 3.76 17.76
N LEU A 57 21.77 3.23 17.84
CA LEU A 57 22.99 3.91 17.39
C LEU A 57 23.46 3.40 16.02
N ILE A 58 23.98 4.32 15.22
CA ILE A 58 24.79 4.04 14.02
C ILE A 58 26.20 4.46 14.35
N VAL A 59 27.14 3.55 14.18
CA VAL A 59 28.52 3.77 14.60
C VAL A 59 29.49 3.63 13.43
N ASP A 60 30.57 4.41 13.51
CA ASP A 60 31.78 4.21 12.75
C ASP A 60 32.83 3.60 13.71
N VAL A 61 33.33 2.40 13.38
CA VAL A 61 34.27 1.63 14.20
C VAL A 61 35.55 1.37 13.43
N THR A 62 36.68 1.48 14.13
CA THR A 62 38.01 1.11 13.63
C THR A 62 38.50 -0.10 14.41
N LEU A 63 38.59 -1.26 13.76
CA LEU A 63 39.04 -2.51 14.40
C LEU A 63 40.54 -2.63 14.25
N TYR A 64 41.22 -2.85 15.36
CA TYR A 64 42.62 -3.22 15.46
C TYR A 64 42.81 -4.69 15.85
N ASP A 65 41.77 -5.28 16.47
CA ASP A 65 41.73 -6.64 16.98
C ASP A 65 40.31 -7.24 16.92
N ASN A 66 40.27 -8.54 17.00
CA ASN A 66 39.04 -9.32 17.31
C ASN A 66 39.42 -10.66 17.93
N PHE A 67 38.51 -11.25 18.70
CA PHE A 67 38.75 -12.46 19.48
C PHE A 67 38.25 -13.75 18.82
N GLY A 68 37.95 -13.72 17.53
CA GLY A 68 37.52 -14.87 16.75
C GLY A 68 36.05 -14.88 16.39
N CYS A 69 35.70 -15.83 15.52
CA CYS A 69 34.35 -16.02 15.02
C CYS A 69 33.54 -16.92 15.97
N TYR A 70 32.41 -16.42 16.48
CA TYR A 70 31.54 -17.20 17.35
C TYR A 70 30.30 -17.77 16.64
N MET A 71 29.92 -17.23 15.48
CA MET A 71 28.75 -17.70 14.76
C MET A 71 28.87 -17.43 13.26
N GLU A 72 28.41 -18.36 12.44
CA GLU A 72 28.23 -18.19 10.99
C GLU A 72 26.74 -18.19 10.65
N GLN A 73 26.30 -17.22 9.85
CA GLN A 73 24.95 -17.20 9.29
C GLN A 73 24.96 -17.76 7.88
N TYR A 74 24.02 -18.63 7.57
CA TYR A 74 23.87 -19.17 6.21
C TYR A 74 22.44 -19.05 5.70
N GLU A 75 22.31 -18.95 4.37
CA GLU A 75 21.04 -19.10 3.66
C GLU A 75 20.98 -20.49 3.04
N GLU A 76 19.86 -21.20 3.22
CA GLU A 76 19.58 -22.47 2.58
C GLU A 76 18.62 -22.29 1.42
N ASN A 77 19.01 -22.76 0.24
CA ASN A 77 18.11 -22.81 -0.92
C ASN A 77 17.05 -23.90 -0.71
N THR A 78 15.79 -23.51 -0.57
CA THR A 78 14.67 -24.42 -0.29
C THR A 78 14.43 -25.51 -1.32
N LYS A 79 14.98 -25.39 -2.55
CA LYS A 79 14.85 -26.40 -3.60
C LYS A 79 16.04 -27.34 -3.69
N THR A 80 17.24 -26.84 -3.45
CA THR A 80 18.48 -27.60 -3.64
C THR A 80 19.14 -28.02 -2.32
N HIS A 81 18.65 -27.50 -1.19
CA HIS A 81 19.22 -27.66 0.15
C HIS A 81 20.70 -27.25 0.27
N VAL A 82 21.19 -26.47 -0.69
CA VAL A 82 22.55 -25.94 -0.65
C VAL A 82 22.58 -24.76 0.32
N LYS A 83 23.47 -24.87 1.32
CA LYS A 83 23.75 -23.81 2.27
C LYS A 83 24.87 -22.91 1.75
N ARG A 84 24.71 -21.62 1.90
CA ARG A 84 25.69 -20.59 1.57
C ARG A 84 25.84 -19.67 2.76
N THR A 85 27.05 -19.58 3.34
CA THR A 85 27.36 -18.61 4.37
C THR A 85 27.23 -17.20 3.80
N THR A 86 26.50 -16.34 4.48
CA THR A 86 26.26 -14.94 4.09
C THR A 86 27.02 -13.97 4.96
N ASP A 87 27.05 -14.23 6.26
CA ASP A 87 27.62 -13.34 7.25
C ASP A 87 28.36 -14.12 8.34
N LEU A 88 29.31 -13.45 8.97
CA LEU A 88 30.13 -13.96 10.03
C LEU A 88 30.05 -13.03 11.23
N TYR A 89 30.04 -13.59 12.42
CA TYR A 89 29.96 -12.84 13.68
C TYR A 89 31.25 -13.06 14.48
N TYR A 90 31.96 -11.98 14.70
CA TYR A 90 33.21 -11.95 15.48
C TYR A 90 33.00 -11.27 16.82
N VAL A 91 33.83 -11.62 17.80
CA VAL A 91 33.88 -10.97 19.10
C VAL A 91 34.80 -9.76 19.02
N ILE A 92 34.32 -8.63 19.49
CA ILE A 92 35.09 -7.38 19.69
C ILE A 92 34.87 -6.87 21.11
N TRP A 93 35.61 -5.91 21.50
CA TRP A 93 35.45 -5.26 22.80
C TRP A 93 35.20 -3.75 22.65
N THR A 94 34.71 -3.14 23.73
CA THR A 94 34.44 -1.70 23.87
C THR A 94 34.80 -1.24 25.27
N GLY A 95 35.07 0.04 25.44
CA GLY A 95 35.51 0.63 26.70
C GLY A 95 36.99 0.93 26.69
N ASP A 96 37.57 1.18 27.88
CA ASP A 96 38.96 1.52 28.07
C ASP A 96 39.67 0.36 28.82
N ASP A 97 40.63 -0.27 28.15
CA ASP A 97 41.41 -1.41 28.70
C ASP A 97 42.17 -1.00 29.97
N ASP A 98 42.68 0.25 30.03
CA ASP A 98 43.41 0.79 31.20
C ASP A 98 42.48 1.03 32.42
N ALA A 99 41.19 1.15 32.23
CA ALA A 99 40.18 1.46 33.25
C ALA A 99 39.43 0.26 33.84
N GLU A 100 39.75 -0.96 33.45
CA GLU A 100 38.99 -2.19 33.78
C GLU A 100 37.50 -2.09 33.39
N ASP A 101 37.17 -1.16 32.49
CA ASP A 101 35.79 -0.87 32.08
C ASP A 101 35.49 -1.33 30.64
N PHE A 102 36.08 -2.45 30.24
CA PHE A 102 35.82 -3.04 28.94
C PHE A 102 34.63 -4.02 28.98
N ARG A 103 33.95 -4.16 27.85
CA ARG A 103 32.89 -5.16 27.65
C ARG A 103 33.05 -5.79 26.28
N TYR A 104 32.69 -7.06 26.19
CA TYR A 104 32.64 -7.79 24.91
C TYR A 104 31.31 -7.61 24.22
N MET A 105 31.33 -7.45 22.90
CA MET A 105 30.16 -7.45 22.05
C MET A 105 30.46 -8.07 20.69
N GLY A 106 29.42 -8.29 19.88
CA GLY A 106 29.58 -8.86 18.55
C GLY A 106 29.81 -7.80 17.47
N ILE A 107 30.42 -8.24 16.37
CA ILE A 107 30.36 -7.54 15.08
C ILE A 107 30.02 -8.52 13.98
N LYS A 108 28.99 -8.17 13.18
CA LYS A 108 28.54 -8.95 12.04
C LYS A 108 29.13 -8.36 10.77
N VAL A 109 29.93 -9.15 10.07
CA VAL A 109 30.59 -8.74 8.82
C VAL A 109 30.17 -9.66 7.64
N PRO A 110 30.22 -9.19 6.38
CA PRO A 110 29.96 -10.04 5.23
C PRO A 110 31.04 -11.12 5.08
N VAL A 111 30.67 -12.27 4.52
CA VAL A 111 31.58 -13.40 4.29
C VAL A 111 32.79 -13.05 3.42
N SER A 112 32.72 -11.98 2.60
CA SER A 112 33.84 -11.48 1.81
C SER A 112 35.04 -11.07 2.66
N ASP A 113 34.80 -10.67 3.90
CA ASP A 113 35.80 -10.13 4.82
C ASP A 113 36.39 -11.23 5.72
N LYS A 114 35.97 -12.51 5.53
CA LYS A 114 36.41 -13.65 6.33
C LYS A 114 37.92 -13.70 6.50
N LYS A 115 38.67 -13.62 5.40
CA LYS A 115 40.13 -13.74 5.41
C LYS A 115 40.81 -12.68 6.26
N ILE A 116 40.40 -11.42 6.11
CA ILE A 116 40.99 -10.31 6.84
C ILE A 116 40.64 -10.33 8.33
N MET A 117 39.40 -10.79 8.66
CA MET A 117 38.98 -10.95 10.04
C MET A 117 39.70 -12.14 10.74
N GLU A 118 39.98 -13.23 10.02
CA GLU A 118 40.76 -14.37 10.54
C GLU A 118 42.24 -13.97 10.75
N GLU A 119 42.86 -13.25 9.79
CA GLU A 119 44.20 -12.74 9.95
C GLU A 119 44.34 -11.80 11.16
N MET A 120 43.35 -10.95 11.41
CA MET A 120 43.28 -10.08 12.59
C MET A 120 43.14 -10.90 13.88
N ALA A 121 42.24 -11.89 13.90
CA ALA A 121 42.05 -12.77 15.07
C ALA A 121 43.35 -13.54 15.42
N ASP A 122 44.06 -14.05 14.41
CA ASP A 122 45.34 -14.71 14.60
C ASP A 122 46.38 -13.74 15.20
N ALA A 123 46.47 -12.51 14.68
CA ALA A 123 47.35 -11.50 15.24
C ALA A 123 47.05 -11.21 16.72
N THR A 124 45.78 -11.04 17.06
CA THR A 124 45.31 -10.86 18.45
C THR A 124 45.69 -12.03 19.33
N TYR A 125 45.46 -13.26 18.84
CA TYR A 125 45.79 -14.49 19.59
C TYR A 125 47.25 -14.65 19.91
N TYR A 126 48.13 -14.28 18.94
CA TYR A 126 49.60 -14.34 19.12
C TYR A 126 50.18 -13.10 19.80
N GLY A 127 49.38 -12.11 20.17
CA GLY A 127 49.82 -10.86 20.78
C GLY A 127 50.69 -10.01 19.87
N THR A 128 50.41 -10.04 18.57
CA THR A 128 51.09 -9.23 17.55
C THR A 128 50.14 -8.13 17.06
N ASP A 129 50.71 -6.92 16.85
CA ASP A 129 49.90 -5.82 16.32
C ASP A 129 49.42 -6.11 14.88
N TYR A 130 48.15 -5.94 14.62
CA TYR A 130 47.62 -5.95 13.26
C TYR A 130 47.87 -4.57 12.61
N SER A 131 48.68 -4.55 11.54
CA SER A 131 49.23 -3.31 10.99
C SER A 131 48.23 -2.43 10.23
N ASP A 132 47.13 -3.02 9.74
CA ASP A 132 46.18 -2.35 8.86
C ASP A 132 44.77 -2.36 9.47
N PRO A 133 44.39 -1.38 10.31
CA PRO A 133 43.09 -1.34 10.96
C PRO A 133 41.96 -1.26 9.93
N ILE A 134 40.89 -1.97 10.19
CA ILE A 134 39.71 -2.05 9.33
C ILE A 134 38.66 -1.07 9.83
N ARG A 135 38.09 -0.29 8.92
CA ARG A 135 37.03 0.67 9.24
C ARG A 135 35.68 0.15 8.73
N TYR A 136 34.73 0.12 9.63
CA TYR A 136 33.35 -0.23 9.32
C TYR A 136 32.38 0.85 9.79
N SER A 137 31.21 0.91 9.12
CA SER A 137 30.06 1.67 9.59
C SER A 137 28.87 0.74 9.64
N GLY A 138 28.06 0.83 10.68
CA GLY A 138 26.89 -0.03 10.83
C GLY A 138 25.99 0.36 12.00
N ALA A 139 24.85 -0.28 12.09
CA ALA A 139 23.92 -0.07 13.19
C ALA A 139 24.20 -1.06 14.34
N ILE A 140 24.13 -0.60 15.57
CA ILE A 140 24.14 -1.48 16.74
C ILE A 140 22.77 -2.15 16.85
N ASN A 141 22.77 -3.48 16.89
CA ASN A 141 21.57 -4.29 17.03
C ASN A 141 21.63 -5.10 18.32
N LYS A 142 20.48 -5.22 18.98
CA LYS A 142 20.37 -6.18 20.11
C LYS A 142 20.31 -7.60 19.57
N MET A 143 21.06 -8.51 20.14
CA MET A 143 21.07 -9.94 19.81
C MET A 143 19.69 -10.55 20.10
N LYS A 144 19.23 -11.43 19.20
CA LYS A 144 18.11 -12.32 19.46
C LYS A 144 18.53 -13.41 20.46
N SER A 145 17.56 -14.06 21.07
CA SER A 145 17.86 -15.10 22.10
C SER A 145 18.78 -16.20 21.59
N GLU A 146 18.65 -16.62 20.33
CA GLU A 146 19.50 -17.65 19.73
C GLU A 146 20.92 -17.10 19.44
N GLU A 147 21.03 -15.88 18.90
CA GLU A 147 22.33 -15.22 18.66
C GLU A 147 23.09 -15.01 19.99
N TYR A 148 22.38 -14.55 21.04
CA TYR A 148 22.97 -14.36 22.37
C TYR A 148 23.41 -15.67 22.99
N LYS A 149 22.67 -16.75 22.80
CA LYS A 149 23.05 -18.08 23.26
C LYS A 149 24.38 -18.54 22.67
N TYR A 150 24.56 -18.46 21.34
CA TYR A 150 25.82 -18.80 20.70
C TYR A 150 26.97 -17.88 21.18
N PHE A 151 26.66 -16.62 21.43
CA PHE A 151 27.64 -15.67 21.92
C PHE A 151 28.09 -16.01 23.35
N THR A 152 27.22 -16.37 24.26
CA THR A 152 27.57 -16.80 25.64
C THR A 152 28.24 -18.14 25.65
N GLU A 153 27.81 -19.12 24.84
CA GLU A 153 28.44 -20.44 24.71
C GLU A 153 29.93 -20.30 24.29
N TYR A 154 30.25 -19.36 23.42
CA TYR A 154 31.64 -19.07 23.04
C TYR A 154 32.50 -18.68 24.24
N PHE A 155 32.00 -17.87 25.16
CA PHE A 155 32.71 -17.46 26.37
C PHE A 155 32.77 -18.57 27.42
N GLU A 156 31.72 -19.39 27.57
CA GLU A 156 31.71 -20.57 28.43
C GLU A 156 32.78 -21.57 27.97
N GLU A 157 32.89 -21.82 26.68
CA GLU A 157 33.94 -22.68 26.10
C GLU A 157 35.34 -22.09 26.29
N SER A 158 35.45 -20.75 26.36
CA SER A 158 36.69 -20.06 26.67
C SER A 158 37.03 -20.01 28.16
N GLY A 159 36.13 -20.55 29.03
CA GLY A 159 36.39 -20.76 30.46
C GLY A 159 35.86 -19.64 31.38
N LEU A 160 35.06 -18.69 30.88
CA LEU A 160 34.39 -17.67 31.68
C LEU A 160 33.23 -18.29 32.46
N SER A 161 33.06 -17.87 33.72
CA SER A 161 31.91 -18.23 34.54
C SER A 161 30.65 -17.45 34.13
N ALA A 162 29.47 -17.94 34.53
CA ALA A 162 28.20 -17.29 34.25
C ALA A 162 28.16 -15.84 34.80
N ASP A 163 28.72 -15.61 35.98
CA ASP A 163 28.78 -14.29 36.62
C ASP A 163 29.67 -13.33 35.84
N GLU A 164 30.82 -13.81 35.34
CA GLU A 164 31.71 -13.01 34.47
C GLU A 164 31.07 -12.69 33.10
N ILE A 165 30.32 -13.65 32.54
CA ILE A 165 29.58 -13.42 31.29
C ILE A 165 28.51 -12.34 31.49
N GLU A 166 27.75 -12.39 32.61
CA GLU A 166 26.75 -11.38 32.92
C GLU A 166 27.37 -9.99 33.11
N GLU A 167 28.57 -9.90 33.67
CA GLU A 167 29.29 -8.65 33.92
C GLU A 167 29.94 -8.10 32.65
N TRP A 168 30.60 -8.94 31.85
CA TRP A 168 31.50 -8.48 30.78
C TRP A 168 30.91 -8.58 29.35
N VAL A 169 29.78 -9.22 29.15
CA VAL A 169 29.23 -9.48 27.82
C VAL A 169 27.97 -8.67 27.54
N LEU A 170 28.03 -7.78 26.55
CA LEU A 170 26.88 -6.99 26.12
C LEU A 170 26.04 -7.77 25.09
N PRO A 171 24.71 -7.79 25.21
CA PRO A 171 23.82 -8.48 24.28
C PRO A 171 23.60 -7.67 22.97
N TYR A 172 24.68 -7.12 22.42
CA TYR A 172 24.65 -6.26 21.22
C TYR A 172 25.71 -6.66 20.22
N TYR A 173 25.46 -6.35 18.95
CA TYR A 173 26.46 -6.44 17.89
C TYR A 173 26.34 -5.27 16.89
N ILE A 174 27.45 -4.91 16.28
CA ILE A 174 27.48 -3.96 15.16
C ILE A 174 27.14 -4.73 13.90
N ASN A 175 26.08 -4.34 13.20
CA ASN A 175 25.67 -4.91 11.92
C ASN A 175 26.27 -4.05 10.81
N VAL A 176 27.40 -4.46 10.29
CA VAL A 176 28.16 -3.72 9.26
C VAL A 176 27.32 -3.53 8.01
N GLY A 177 27.27 -2.31 7.51
CA GLY A 177 26.48 -1.92 6.34
C GLY A 177 25.00 -1.64 6.63
N ALA A 178 24.49 -2.00 7.82
CA ALA A 178 23.12 -1.67 8.20
C ALA A 178 22.96 -0.16 8.43
N LEU A 179 21.88 0.39 7.90
CA LEU A 179 21.55 1.82 7.96
C LEU A 179 22.66 2.75 7.40
N THR A 180 23.51 2.22 6.50
CA THR A 180 24.51 2.99 5.78
C THR A 180 24.25 2.92 4.27
N GLY A 181 24.77 3.86 3.50
CA GLY A 181 24.69 3.86 2.04
C GLY A 181 23.30 3.62 1.50
N GLY A 182 23.12 2.52 0.74
CA GLY A 182 21.85 2.14 0.14
C GLY A 182 20.77 1.74 1.16
N ALA A 183 21.15 1.13 2.29
CA ALA A 183 20.22 0.75 3.35
C ALA A 183 19.60 1.98 4.03
N ALA A 184 20.41 3.00 4.31
CA ALA A 184 19.92 4.29 4.83
C ALA A 184 18.95 4.96 3.84
N THR A 185 19.30 4.96 2.55
CA THR A 185 18.43 5.50 1.51
C THR A 185 17.09 4.75 1.45
N SER A 186 17.10 3.42 1.55
CA SER A 186 15.90 2.60 1.55
C SER A 186 14.96 2.94 2.71
N ALA A 187 15.48 3.12 3.93
CA ALA A 187 14.71 3.50 5.10
C ALA A 187 13.98 4.85 4.89
N TRP A 188 14.69 5.86 4.38
CA TRP A 188 14.10 7.15 4.06
C TRP A 188 13.02 7.06 2.97
N VAL A 189 13.26 6.28 1.93
CA VAL A 189 12.30 6.10 0.82
C VAL A 189 11.03 5.41 1.31
N ILE A 190 11.15 4.32 2.07
CA ILE A 190 10.00 3.58 2.59
C ILE A 190 9.17 4.46 3.54
N ALA A 191 9.82 5.15 4.48
CA ALA A 191 9.14 6.08 5.38
C ALA A 191 8.47 7.22 4.60
N GLY A 192 9.13 7.79 3.60
CA GLY A 192 8.61 8.83 2.73
C GLY A 192 7.36 8.37 1.95
N ILE A 193 7.38 7.16 1.40
CA ILE A 193 6.20 6.55 0.76
C ILE A 193 5.05 6.42 1.78
N GLY A 194 5.33 5.96 3.02
CA GLY A 194 4.35 5.88 4.09
C GLY A 194 3.67 7.22 4.39
N VAL A 195 4.46 8.30 4.48
CA VAL A 195 3.95 9.68 4.68
C VAL A 195 3.06 10.11 3.51
N VAL A 196 3.50 9.93 2.27
CA VAL A 196 2.73 10.32 1.07
C VAL A 196 1.41 9.57 1.00
N VAL A 197 1.41 8.25 1.23
CA VAL A 197 0.18 7.42 1.22
C VAL A 197 -0.79 7.88 2.32
N THR A 198 -0.28 8.17 3.52
CA THR A 198 -1.10 8.70 4.63
C THR A 198 -1.71 10.05 4.29
N LEU A 199 -0.94 10.97 3.73
CA LEU A 199 -1.44 12.29 3.31
C LEU A 199 -2.53 12.18 2.24
N ILE A 200 -2.35 11.31 1.24
CA ILE A 200 -3.38 11.06 0.21
C ILE A 200 -4.66 10.52 0.86
N ALA A 201 -4.55 9.57 1.80
CA ALA A 201 -5.69 9.02 2.51
C ALA A 201 -6.46 10.09 3.31
N VAL A 202 -5.74 10.98 4.01
CA VAL A 202 -6.33 12.12 4.75
C VAL A 202 -7.04 13.09 3.79
N ILE A 203 -6.42 13.42 2.67
CA ILE A 203 -7.04 14.29 1.65
C ILE A 203 -8.33 13.66 1.12
N LEU A 204 -8.31 12.37 0.78
CA LEU A 204 -9.50 11.64 0.31
C LEU A 204 -10.60 11.64 1.37
N LEU A 205 -10.25 11.49 2.64
CA LEU A 205 -11.20 11.56 3.75
C LEU A 205 -11.84 12.94 3.86
N ILE A 206 -11.05 14.00 3.83
CA ILE A 206 -11.55 15.39 3.88
C ILE A 206 -12.48 15.65 2.68
N LEU A 207 -12.09 15.27 1.47
CA LEU A 207 -12.91 15.41 0.28
C LEU A 207 -14.22 14.62 0.36
N ALA A 208 -14.23 13.47 1.01
CA ALA A 208 -15.44 12.69 1.25
C ALA A 208 -16.37 13.39 2.26
N LEU A 209 -15.82 13.88 3.37
CA LEU A 209 -16.59 14.53 4.45
C LEU A 209 -17.15 15.90 4.03
N THR A 210 -16.40 16.70 3.28
CA THR A 210 -16.84 18.02 2.79
C THR A 210 -17.91 17.96 1.72
N GLY A 211 -18.24 16.75 1.21
CA GLY A 211 -19.25 16.59 0.17
C GLY A 211 -18.80 17.13 -1.20
N SER A 212 -17.50 17.30 -1.42
CA SER A 212 -16.95 17.75 -2.70
C SER A 212 -17.40 16.88 -3.88
N LYS A 213 -17.65 15.58 -3.61
CA LYS A 213 -18.17 14.62 -4.59
C LYS A 213 -19.61 14.90 -5.04
N LEU A 214 -20.35 15.70 -4.26
CA LEU A 214 -21.70 16.17 -4.61
C LEU A 214 -21.72 17.37 -5.55
N LYS A 215 -20.56 18.02 -5.80
CA LYS A 215 -20.52 19.19 -6.70
C LYS A 215 -21.01 18.86 -8.11
N ALA A 216 -20.56 17.73 -8.66
CA ALA A 216 -21.00 17.25 -9.98
C ALA A 216 -22.51 16.96 -9.98
N PHE A 217 -22.99 16.24 -8.96
CA PHE A 217 -24.41 15.95 -8.78
C PHE A 217 -25.25 17.22 -8.71
N LYS A 218 -24.84 18.23 -7.92
CA LYS A 218 -25.55 19.51 -7.83
C LYS A 218 -25.59 20.25 -9.16
N LYS A 219 -24.51 20.19 -9.94
CA LYS A 219 -24.46 20.76 -11.27
C LYS A 219 -25.40 20.02 -12.22
N GLU A 220 -25.33 18.69 -12.25
CA GLU A 220 -26.22 17.85 -13.06
C GLU A 220 -27.68 18.08 -12.68
N LEU A 221 -27.96 18.25 -11.39
CA LEU A 221 -29.28 18.58 -10.87
C LEU A 221 -29.81 19.91 -11.40
N ALA A 222 -28.98 20.94 -11.34
CA ALA A 222 -29.37 22.27 -11.90
C ALA A 222 -29.66 22.23 -13.40
N GLU A 223 -28.97 21.34 -14.13
CA GLU A 223 -29.20 21.13 -15.58
C GLU A 223 -30.55 20.44 -15.90
N THR A 224 -31.20 19.85 -14.90
CA THR A 224 -32.52 19.18 -15.10
C THR A 224 -33.67 20.18 -15.13
N GLY A 225 -33.49 21.37 -14.58
CA GLY A 225 -34.53 22.39 -14.45
C GLY A 225 -35.66 22.04 -13.48
N ILE A 226 -35.47 20.99 -12.65
CA ILE A 226 -36.45 20.54 -11.67
C ILE A 226 -36.02 21.08 -10.28
N ASP A 227 -36.96 21.61 -9.53
CA ASP A 227 -36.71 22.10 -8.19
C ASP A 227 -36.38 20.95 -7.20
N GLU A 228 -35.77 21.27 -6.05
CA GLU A 228 -35.32 20.26 -5.08
C GLU A 228 -36.48 19.36 -4.60
N SER A 229 -37.67 19.89 -4.41
CA SER A 229 -38.84 19.12 -3.98
C SER A 229 -39.29 18.13 -5.04
N GLY A 230 -39.28 18.53 -6.30
CA GLY A 230 -39.58 17.67 -7.43
C GLY A 230 -38.54 16.55 -7.63
N VAL A 231 -37.27 16.86 -7.38
CA VAL A 231 -36.20 15.86 -7.44
C VAL A 231 -36.28 14.87 -6.28
N ASP A 232 -36.58 15.33 -5.06
CA ASP A 232 -36.79 14.44 -3.90
C ASP A 232 -37.95 13.51 -4.15
N TYR A 233 -39.05 14.01 -4.74
CA TYR A 233 -40.21 13.19 -5.13
C TYR A 233 -39.84 12.15 -6.20
N GLU A 234 -39.12 12.55 -7.26
CA GLU A 234 -38.65 11.64 -8.31
C GLU A 234 -37.75 10.55 -7.73
N TYR A 235 -36.83 10.91 -6.84
CA TYR A 235 -35.90 9.95 -6.21
C TYR A 235 -36.62 8.92 -5.32
N GLU A 236 -37.58 9.33 -4.50
CA GLU A 236 -38.30 8.41 -3.60
C GLU A 236 -39.26 7.50 -4.37
N ASN A 237 -39.83 7.94 -5.50
CA ASN A 237 -40.74 7.16 -6.34
C ASN A 237 -40.02 6.39 -7.47
N ALA A 238 -38.71 6.62 -7.69
CA ALA A 238 -37.97 5.88 -8.70
C ALA A 238 -37.77 4.41 -8.30
N VAL A 239 -37.90 3.51 -9.29
CA VAL A 239 -37.66 2.09 -9.10
C VAL A 239 -36.20 1.81 -8.82
N LEU A 240 -35.91 1.12 -7.73
CA LEU A 240 -34.55 0.79 -7.30
C LEU A 240 -34.15 -0.58 -7.86
N PHE A 241 -33.13 -0.64 -8.70
CA PHE A 241 -32.59 -1.86 -9.28
C PHE A 241 -31.39 -2.40 -8.52
N HIS A 242 -30.54 -1.51 -7.99
CA HIS A 242 -29.39 -1.96 -7.21
C HIS A 242 -29.09 -1.01 -6.05
N LYS A 243 -29.13 -1.56 -4.84
CA LYS A 243 -28.93 -0.77 -3.58
C LYS A 243 -27.52 -0.23 -3.43
N GLY A 244 -26.50 -0.97 -3.87
CA GLY A 244 -25.09 -0.61 -3.71
C GLY A 244 -24.65 0.58 -4.55
N SER A 245 -25.06 0.65 -5.83
CA SER A 245 -24.86 1.82 -6.70
C SER A 245 -26.00 2.82 -6.68
N ASP A 246 -27.03 2.57 -5.88
CA ASP A 246 -28.26 3.36 -5.83
C ASP A 246 -28.84 3.62 -7.22
N LEU A 247 -28.78 2.60 -8.10
CA LEU A 247 -29.35 2.68 -9.44
C LEU A 247 -30.87 2.70 -9.35
N ARG A 248 -31.42 3.87 -9.69
CA ARG A 248 -32.86 4.12 -9.71
C ARG A 248 -33.24 4.77 -11.02
N VAL A 249 -34.34 4.29 -11.58
CA VAL A 249 -34.93 4.89 -12.78
C VAL A 249 -36.30 5.41 -12.42
N GLY A 250 -36.48 6.73 -12.48
CA GLY A 250 -37.75 7.40 -12.25
C GLY A 250 -38.40 7.80 -13.59
N ARG A 251 -39.51 8.54 -13.51
CA ARG A 251 -40.25 8.96 -14.68
C ARG A 251 -39.42 9.96 -15.54
N ARG A 252 -38.73 10.91 -14.91
CA ARG A 252 -37.96 11.96 -15.61
C ARG A 252 -36.48 11.88 -15.34
N LEU A 253 -36.06 11.26 -14.27
CA LEU A 253 -34.69 11.24 -13.77
C LEU A 253 -34.19 9.83 -13.51
N THR A 254 -32.95 9.58 -13.86
CA THR A 254 -32.19 8.39 -13.47
C THR A 254 -31.09 8.78 -12.49
N PHE A 255 -31.05 8.10 -11.32
CA PHE A 255 -30.08 8.33 -10.23
C PHE A 255 -29.16 7.14 -10.09
N PHE A 256 -27.89 7.40 -9.82
CA PHE A 256 -26.92 6.31 -9.55
C PHE A 256 -25.64 6.84 -8.91
N ILE A 257 -24.84 5.91 -8.40
CA ILE A 257 -23.49 6.18 -7.90
C ILE A 257 -22.49 5.42 -8.78
N ALA A 258 -21.69 6.13 -9.57
CA ALA A 258 -20.58 5.59 -10.34
C ALA A 258 -19.26 5.83 -9.58
N GLY A 259 -18.53 4.74 -9.29
CA GLY A 259 -17.42 4.78 -8.33
C GLY A 259 -17.90 5.20 -6.95
N SER A 260 -17.52 6.39 -6.50
CA SER A 260 -17.98 6.98 -5.23
C SER A 260 -18.72 8.32 -5.42
N LYS A 261 -19.04 8.70 -6.65
CA LYS A 261 -19.71 9.97 -6.99
C LYS A 261 -21.17 9.69 -7.32
N PRO A 262 -22.12 10.36 -6.66
CA PRO A 262 -23.52 10.32 -7.09
C PRO A 262 -23.70 11.13 -8.38
N HIS A 263 -24.63 10.69 -9.18
CA HIS A 263 -25.01 11.29 -10.47
C HIS A 263 -26.54 11.29 -10.61
N VAL A 264 -27.03 12.25 -11.37
CA VAL A 264 -28.41 12.31 -11.84
C VAL A 264 -28.40 12.69 -13.31
N ILE A 265 -29.20 11.98 -14.10
CA ILE A 265 -29.38 12.22 -15.52
C ILE A 265 -30.87 12.45 -15.80
N SER A 266 -31.21 13.49 -16.55
CA SER A 266 -32.54 13.57 -17.16
C SER A 266 -32.70 12.44 -18.18
N ASN A 267 -33.82 11.72 -18.11
CA ASN A 267 -34.11 10.61 -19.01
C ASN A 267 -34.11 11.05 -20.49
N ASP A 268 -34.47 12.29 -20.79
CA ASP A 268 -34.36 12.86 -22.14
C ASP A 268 -32.92 12.93 -22.67
N LYS A 269 -31.93 13.05 -21.74
CA LYS A 269 -30.52 13.06 -22.09
C LYS A 269 -29.93 11.67 -22.24
N LEU A 270 -30.60 10.62 -21.75
CA LEU A 270 -30.16 9.23 -21.89
C LEU A 270 -30.40 8.77 -23.35
N VAL A 271 -29.34 8.42 -24.05
CA VAL A 271 -29.42 8.01 -25.44
C VAL A 271 -29.16 6.54 -25.67
N TRP A 272 -28.37 5.90 -24.77
CA TRP A 272 -28.01 4.49 -24.92
C TRP A 272 -27.72 3.85 -23.57
N ALA A 273 -28.29 2.66 -23.36
CA ALA A 273 -28.06 1.86 -22.17
C ALA A 273 -27.80 0.40 -22.56
N TYR A 274 -26.80 -0.23 -21.94
CA TYR A 274 -26.51 -1.64 -22.20
C TYR A 274 -25.78 -2.30 -21.02
N GLN A 275 -25.84 -3.63 -20.97
CA GLN A 275 -25.11 -4.42 -20.01
C GLN A 275 -23.62 -4.46 -20.35
N SER A 276 -22.78 -4.24 -19.36
CA SER A 276 -21.34 -4.46 -19.43
C SER A 276 -20.94 -5.58 -18.48
N THR A 277 -20.26 -6.58 -19.02
CA THR A 277 -19.78 -7.74 -18.25
C THR A 277 -18.29 -7.84 -18.35
N THR A 278 -17.62 -7.87 -17.18
CA THR A 278 -16.15 -8.04 -17.10
C THR A 278 -15.82 -9.35 -16.42
N THR A 279 -15.13 -10.24 -17.12
CA THR A 279 -14.61 -11.49 -16.57
C THR A 279 -13.18 -11.29 -16.05
N HIS A 280 -12.97 -11.53 -14.77
CA HIS A 280 -11.66 -11.49 -14.14
C HIS A 280 -10.95 -12.84 -14.26
N ARG A 281 -9.67 -12.81 -14.57
CA ARG A 281 -8.83 -14.02 -14.66
C ARG A 281 -7.51 -13.77 -13.94
N THR A 282 -7.05 -14.78 -13.20
CA THR A 282 -5.72 -14.79 -12.57
C THR A 282 -4.98 -16.03 -13.07
N ASN A 283 -3.82 -15.85 -13.68
CA ASN A 283 -3.05 -16.94 -14.32
C ASN A 283 -3.89 -17.78 -15.32
N GLY A 284 -4.78 -17.12 -16.08
CA GLY A 284 -5.66 -17.79 -17.07
C GLY A 284 -6.94 -18.39 -16.46
N ILE A 285 -7.03 -18.55 -15.15
CA ILE A 285 -8.20 -19.13 -14.46
C ILE A 285 -9.21 -18.02 -14.17
N LYS A 286 -10.51 -18.26 -14.49
CA LYS A 286 -11.60 -17.35 -14.18
C LYS A 286 -11.78 -17.24 -12.67
N THR A 287 -11.58 -16.04 -12.11
CA THR A 287 -11.70 -15.75 -10.67
C THR A 287 -13.00 -15.05 -10.31
N GLY A 288 -13.69 -14.48 -11.30
CA GLY A 288 -14.98 -13.82 -11.04
C GLY A 288 -15.54 -13.14 -12.28
N THR A 289 -16.78 -12.65 -12.14
CA THR A 289 -17.46 -11.83 -13.15
C THR A 289 -18.10 -10.66 -12.45
N THR A 290 -17.95 -9.46 -12.98
CA THR A 290 -18.66 -8.25 -12.53
C THR A 290 -19.62 -7.78 -13.60
N TYR A 291 -20.77 -7.30 -13.16
CA TYR A 291 -21.84 -6.79 -14.01
C TYR A 291 -22.03 -5.29 -13.76
N ALA A 292 -22.38 -4.58 -14.81
CA ALA A 292 -22.69 -3.16 -14.73
C ALA A 292 -23.71 -2.77 -15.83
N VAL A 293 -24.43 -1.70 -15.58
CA VAL A 293 -25.20 -1.00 -16.60
C VAL A 293 -24.37 0.18 -17.12
N MET A 294 -24.10 0.21 -18.41
CA MET A 294 -23.50 1.34 -19.09
C MET A 294 -24.61 2.31 -19.50
N LEU A 295 -24.54 3.54 -19.03
CA LEU A 295 -25.44 4.62 -19.40
C LEU A 295 -24.66 5.67 -20.22
N ARG A 296 -25.15 5.99 -21.42
CA ARG A 296 -24.55 6.98 -22.32
C ARG A 296 -25.52 8.10 -22.60
N THR A 297 -25.02 9.34 -22.52
CA THR A 297 -25.84 10.54 -22.63
C THR A 297 -25.61 11.30 -23.95
N PHE A 298 -26.52 12.18 -24.24
CA PHE A 298 -26.49 13.05 -25.44
C PHE A 298 -25.20 13.91 -25.52
N ASP A 299 -24.66 14.32 -24.38
CA ASP A 299 -23.40 15.07 -24.31
C ASP A 299 -22.14 14.13 -24.29
N LYS A 300 -22.30 12.91 -24.79
CA LYS A 300 -21.28 11.85 -24.91
C LYS A 300 -20.63 11.43 -23.59
N LYS A 301 -21.22 11.74 -22.44
CA LYS A 301 -20.76 11.16 -21.18
C LYS A 301 -21.13 9.66 -21.12
N SER A 302 -20.29 8.91 -20.44
CA SER A 302 -20.46 7.46 -20.23
C SER A 302 -20.31 7.14 -18.77
N PHE A 303 -21.28 6.43 -18.20
CA PHE A 303 -21.29 6.05 -16.80
C PHE A 303 -21.40 4.54 -16.68
N LEU A 304 -20.40 3.92 -16.05
CA LEU A 304 -20.42 2.50 -15.70
C LEU A 304 -21.01 2.36 -14.30
N VAL A 305 -22.23 1.85 -14.20
CA VAL A 305 -22.97 1.71 -12.95
C VAL A 305 -22.92 0.24 -12.51
N PRO A 306 -22.11 -0.12 -11.50
CA PRO A 306 -21.97 -1.50 -11.08
C PRO A 306 -23.27 -2.03 -10.45
N VAL A 307 -23.57 -3.30 -10.72
CA VAL A 307 -24.64 -4.07 -10.10
C VAL A 307 -24.10 -5.39 -9.58
N SER A 308 -24.79 -6.04 -8.63
CA SER A 308 -24.29 -7.28 -8.03
C SER A 308 -24.54 -8.51 -8.89
N LYS A 309 -25.64 -8.51 -9.66
CA LYS A 309 -26.10 -9.66 -10.45
C LYS A 309 -26.45 -9.23 -11.87
N GLU A 310 -26.37 -10.17 -12.79
CA GLU A 310 -26.78 -9.99 -14.16
C GLU A 310 -28.27 -9.64 -14.28
N THR A 311 -29.10 -10.28 -13.47
CA THR A 311 -30.54 -10.03 -13.44
C THR A 311 -30.88 -8.58 -13.09
N GLU A 312 -30.18 -7.97 -12.15
CA GLU A 312 -30.37 -6.55 -11.80
C GLU A 312 -30.05 -5.62 -12.99
N ALA A 313 -29.02 -5.97 -13.80
CA ALA A 313 -28.73 -5.22 -15.01
C ALA A 313 -29.82 -5.37 -16.06
N GLN A 314 -30.32 -6.58 -16.27
CA GLN A 314 -31.37 -6.89 -17.24
C GLN A 314 -32.67 -6.22 -16.87
N GLU A 315 -33.11 -6.30 -15.60
CA GLU A 315 -34.30 -5.64 -15.09
C GLU A 315 -34.24 -4.11 -15.26
N ALA A 316 -33.08 -3.49 -14.96
CA ALA A 316 -32.89 -2.08 -15.16
C ALA A 316 -32.96 -1.69 -16.64
N LEU A 317 -32.35 -2.48 -17.52
CA LEU A 317 -32.35 -2.23 -18.97
C LEU A 317 -33.77 -2.44 -19.57
N GLN A 318 -34.47 -3.46 -19.15
CA GLN A 318 -35.84 -3.66 -19.56
C GLN A 318 -36.74 -2.49 -19.15
N TYR A 319 -36.61 -2.05 -17.89
CA TYR A 319 -37.38 -0.89 -17.42
C TYR A 319 -37.02 0.40 -18.19
N ILE A 320 -35.73 0.62 -18.52
CA ILE A 320 -35.30 1.75 -19.34
C ILE A 320 -35.93 1.68 -20.74
N ALA A 321 -35.98 0.48 -21.37
CA ALA A 321 -36.57 0.30 -22.67
C ALA A 321 -38.08 0.65 -22.69
N GLU A 322 -38.78 0.34 -21.60
CA GLU A 322 -40.24 0.54 -21.49
C GLU A 322 -40.59 1.97 -21.05
N HIS A 323 -39.77 2.63 -20.22
CA HIS A 323 -40.18 3.87 -19.54
C HIS A 323 -39.31 5.09 -19.87
N VAL A 324 -38.17 4.93 -20.61
CA VAL A 324 -37.34 6.03 -21.03
C VAL A 324 -37.45 6.22 -22.55
N PRO A 325 -38.27 7.14 -23.00
CA PRO A 325 -38.59 7.30 -24.42
C PRO A 325 -37.37 7.54 -25.29
N GLY A 326 -37.17 6.73 -26.32
CA GLY A 326 -36.11 6.84 -27.29
C GLY A 326 -34.72 6.46 -26.80
N ALA A 327 -34.54 5.90 -25.59
CA ALA A 327 -33.27 5.34 -25.20
C ALA A 327 -33.05 4.01 -25.95
N ILE A 328 -31.94 3.91 -26.68
CA ILE A 328 -31.53 2.65 -27.32
C ILE A 328 -31.05 1.70 -26.21
N VAL A 329 -31.54 0.47 -26.20
CA VAL A 329 -31.15 -0.53 -25.20
C VAL A 329 -30.51 -1.72 -25.86
N GLY A 330 -29.43 -2.23 -25.24
CA GLY A 330 -28.64 -3.35 -25.73
C GLY A 330 -27.34 -2.90 -26.39
N TYR A 331 -26.35 -3.82 -26.39
CA TYR A 331 -25.04 -3.58 -27.00
C TYR A 331 -24.98 -4.15 -28.40
N ASP A 332 -24.47 -3.33 -29.32
CA ASP A 332 -24.11 -3.72 -30.67
C ASP A 332 -22.85 -2.98 -31.10
N ASP A 333 -21.95 -3.67 -31.83
CA ASP A 333 -20.68 -3.09 -32.27
C ASP A 333 -20.85 -1.95 -33.29
N ASN A 334 -21.88 -2.01 -34.12
CA ASN A 334 -22.18 -0.94 -35.09
C ASN A 334 -22.72 0.28 -34.35
N LEU A 335 -23.61 0.09 -33.37
CA LEU A 335 -24.08 1.17 -32.50
C LEU A 335 -22.91 1.84 -31.77
N ASN A 336 -21.95 1.06 -31.27
CA ASN A 336 -20.77 1.62 -30.61
C ASN A 336 -19.88 2.42 -31.59
N LYS A 337 -19.69 1.93 -32.80
CA LYS A 337 -18.95 2.67 -33.85
C LYS A 337 -19.68 3.96 -34.23
N MET A 338 -20.99 3.91 -34.40
CA MET A 338 -21.80 5.10 -34.70
C MET A 338 -21.76 6.10 -33.56
N PHE A 339 -21.94 5.68 -32.30
CA PHE A 339 -21.86 6.59 -31.16
C PHE A 339 -20.51 7.29 -31.07
N GLN A 340 -19.42 6.62 -31.37
CA GLN A 340 -18.07 7.22 -31.34
C GLN A 340 -17.72 8.07 -32.52
N LYS A 341 -18.04 7.61 -33.76
CA LYS A 341 -17.54 8.19 -35.00
C LYS A 341 -18.60 8.97 -35.77
N ASP A 342 -19.88 8.63 -35.64
CA ASP A 342 -20.97 9.20 -36.40
C ASP A 342 -22.19 9.45 -35.51
N PHE A 343 -21.98 10.33 -34.55
CA PHE A 343 -22.94 10.58 -33.48
C PHE A 343 -24.27 11.19 -34.00
N GLN A 344 -24.24 11.94 -35.09
CA GLN A 344 -25.46 12.53 -35.70
C GLN A 344 -26.41 11.42 -36.22
N ASN A 345 -25.89 10.47 -36.96
CA ASN A 345 -26.65 9.31 -37.40
C ASN A 345 -27.12 8.43 -36.26
N PHE A 346 -26.30 8.28 -35.19
CA PHE A 346 -26.72 7.59 -33.95
C PHE A 346 -27.95 8.27 -33.32
N LEU A 347 -27.98 9.61 -33.27
CA LEU A 347 -29.13 10.36 -32.73
C LEU A 347 -30.38 10.23 -33.61
N GLN A 348 -30.24 10.13 -34.90
CA GLN A 348 -31.38 9.90 -35.79
C GLN A 348 -32.08 8.56 -35.47
N LEU A 349 -31.33 7.52 -35.15
CA LEU A 349 -31.91 6.25 -34.71
C LEU A 349 -32.74 6.40 -33.41
N LYS A 350 -32.25 7.22 -32.46
CA LYS A 350 -32.99 7.51 -31.23
C LYS A 350 -34.31 8.22 -31.51
N TYR A 351 -34.33 9.22 -32.43
CA TYR A 351 -35.54 9.96 -32.77
C TYR A 351 -36.57 9.08 -33.49
N ASN A 352 -36.13 8.23 -34.41
CA ASN A 352 -36.99 7.30 -35.11
C ASN A 352 -37.64 6.28 -34.19
N GLN A 353 -36.91 5.79 -33.17
CA GLN A 353 -37.49 4.89 -32.16
C GLN A 353 -38.50 5.61 -31.26
N ARG A 354 -38.30 6.88 -30.96
CA ARG A 354 -39.25 7.66 -30.17
C ARG A 354 -40.57 7.85 -30.91
N GLU A 355 -40.49 8.22 -32.19
CA GLU A 355 -41.71 8.40 -33.04
C GLU A 355 -42.48 7.09 -33.17
N GLN A 356 -41.83 5.93 -33.29
CA GLN A 356 -42.48 4.63 -33.33
C GLN A 356 -43.19 4.32 -32.00
N ASN A 357 -42.54 4.58 -30.86
CA ASN A 357 -43.17 4.31 -29.55
C ASN A 357 -44.37 5.24 -29.28
N ASP A 358 -44.29 6.49 -29.66
CA ASP A 358 -45.38 7.46 -29.51
C ASP A 358 -46.58 7.13 -30.44
N SER A 359 -46.34 6.48 -31.60
CA SER A 359 -47.37 6.03 -32.52
C SER A 359 -48.11 4.76 -32.12
N PHE A 360 -47.51 3.93 -31.24
CA PHE A 360 -48.14 2.71 -30.67
C PHE A 360 -48.86 2.98 -29.34
N GLY A 361 -48.72 4.15 -28.74
CA GLY A 361 -49.33 4.56 -27.47
C GLY A 361 -50.52 5.51 -27.59
N ALA A 362 -50.98 5.82 -28.80
CA ALA A 362 -52.13 6.68 -29.07
C ALA A 362 -53.42 5.91 -29.36
#